data_b3af1037b4fe8ee04c850630e09ff786
#
_entry.id   b3af1037b4fe8ee04c850630e09ff786
#
_cell.length_a   1.000
_cell.length_b   1.000
_cell.length_c   1.000
_cell.angle_alpha   90.00
_cell.angle_beta   90.00
_cell.angle_gamma   90.00
#
_symmetry.space_group_name_H-M   'P 1'
#
loop_
_entity.id
_entity.type
_entity.pdbx_description
1 polymer ?
#
loop_
_entity_poly.entity_id
_entity_poly.type
_entity_poly.pdbx_seq_one_letter_code
_entity_poly.pdbx_strand_id
1 'polypeptide(L)'
;TAGGVIGLYYNKLMNKLEISENEKEKWRSRISKEINLAVKVQENFLPKRDLQNYPVQGINIASREVSGDFFSFYPHNDSINFIIADVAGKGVHAGMVMAKASTLFEVMSRDQVDPDEMMLHMNNDLFLTKTSGMFVTCVLGKYDLITKEVSWVNGGHQPAIIRDKNGKYQNFDSEAPPMGVIHQKNKSIYKINKQVLNGNKFYVFTDGLSESLNAEGQEIGIEGSIEIIEDNYTKDSKKHLSDISKKIIDSSKSGKLSDDLTLISIG
;
A
#
# COMPACT_ATOMS: atom_id res chain seq x y z
N THR A 1 -25.27 -59.74 -14.60
CA THR A 1 -25.52 -59.04 -15.87
C THR A 1 -24.59 -57.84 -15.97
N ALA A 2 -24.08 -57.54 -17.17
CA ALA A 2 -23.13 -56.43 -17.42
C ALA A 2 -23.61 -55.08 -16.86
N GLY A 3 -24.92 -54.83 -16.88
CA GLY A 3 -25.51 -53.59 -16.33
C GLY A 3 -25.33 -53.43 -14.82
N GLY A 4 -25.32 -54.50 -14.03
CA GLY A 4 -25.10 -54.44 -12.60
C GLY A 4 -23.66 -54.08 -12.21
N VAL A 5 -22.67 -54.55 -12.99
CA VAL A 5 -21.25 -54.22 -12.77
C VAL A 5 -20.95 -52.77 -13.11
N ILE A 6 -21.53 -52.24 -14.21
CA ILE A 6 -21.41 -50.85 -14.62
C ILE A 6 -22.03 -49.92 -13.56
N GLY A 7 -23.24 -50.27 -13.05
CA GLY A 7 -23.89 -49.50 -11.99
C GLY A 7 -23.08 -49.43 -10.68
N LEU A 8 -22.49 -50.55 -10.25
CA LEU A 8 -21.61 -50.61 -9.08
C LEU A 8 -20.33 -49.78 -9.26
N TYR A 9 -19.74 -49.82 -10.44
CA TYR A 9 -18.55 -49.04 -10.76
C TYR A 9 -18.88 -47.54 -10.79
N TYR A 10 -20.00 -47.15 -11.40
CA TYR A 10 -20.49 -45.77 -11.43
C TYR A 10 -20.72 -45.23 -10.00
N ASN A 11 -21.44 -45.94 -9.15
CA ASN A 11 -21.68 -45.53 -7.77
C ASN A 11 -20.39 -45.40 -6.97
N LYS A 12 -19.41 -46.31 -7.17
CA LYS A 12 -18.10 -46.24 -6.51
C LYS A 12 -17.32 -44.99 -6.97
N LEU A 13 -17.41 -44.64 -8.24
CA LEU A 13 -16.77 -43.43 -8.78
C LEU A 13 -17.44 -42.16 -8.24
N MET A 14 -18.77 -42.10 -8.21
CA MET A 14 -19.52 -40.98 -7.67
C MET A 14 -19.21 -40.75 -6.18
N ASN A 15 -19.20 -41.80 -5.37
CA ASN A 15 -18.82 -41.71 -3.96
C ASN A 15 -17.38 -41.19 -3.78
N LYS A 16 -16.44 -41.62 -4.63
CA LYS A 16 -15.06 -41.08 -4.59
C LYS A 16 -14.99 -39.60 -4.93
N LEU A 17 -15.76 -39.15 -5.94
CA LEU A 17 -15.85 -37.74 -6.31
C LEU A 17 -16.44 -36.92 -5.17
N GLU A 18 -17.53 -37.37 -4.58
CA GLU A 18 -18.19 -36.66 -3.46
C GLU A 18 -17.27 -36.54 -2.24
N ILE A 19 -16.55 -37.61 -1.88
CA ILE A 19 -15.55 -37.54 -0.79
C ILE A 19 -14.45 -36.56 -1.12
N SER A 20 -13.93 -36.56 -2.37
CA SER A 20 -12.89 -35.65 -2.81
C SER A 20 -13.35 -34.20 -2.80
N GLU A 21 -14.59 -33.94 -3.22
CA GLU A 21 -15.18 -32.59 -3.17
C GLU A 21 -15.36 -32.08 -1.72
N ASN A 22 -15.89 -32.94 -0.83
CA ASN A 22 -16.05 -32.62 0.59
C ASN A 22 -14.70 -32.34 1.28
N GLU A 23 -13.64 -33.08 0.93
CA GLU A 23 -12.29 -32.82 1.45
C GLU A 23 -11.75 -31.49 0.95
N LYS A 24 -11.89 -31.19 -0.35
CA LYS A 24 -11.49 -29.89 -0.92
C LYS A 24 -12.21 -28.73 -0.24
N GLU A 25 -13.50 -28.87 0.03
CA GLU A 25 -14.30 -27.84 0.68
C GLU A 25 -13.86 -27.61 2.13
N LYS A 26 -13.57 -28.67 2.88
CA LYS A 26 -12.98 -28.59 4.22
C LYS A 26 -11.61 -27.88 4.19
N TRP A 27 -10.75 -28.22 3.26
CA TRP A 27 -9.45 -27.57 3.09
C TRP A 27 -9.58 -26.09 2.74
N ARG A 28 -10.46 -25.74 1.80
CA ARG A 28 -10.74 -24.35 1.43
C ARG A 28 -11.24 -23.55 2.63
N SER A 29 -12.18 -24.10 3.37
CA SER A 29 -12.72 -23.45 4.59
C SER A 29 -11.64 -23.23 5.65
N ARG A 30 -10.74 -24.19 5.85
CA ARG A 30 -9.63 -24.06 6.79
C ARG A 30 -8.63 -23.00 6.37
N ILE A 31 -8.19 -23.03 5.10
CA ILE A 31 -7.27 -22.02 4.55
C ILE A 31 -7.88 -20.62 4.63
N SER A 32 -9.16 -20.48 4.26
CA SER A 32 -9.86 -19.18 4.35
C SER A 32 -9.88 -18.65 5.79
N LYS A 33 -10.09 -19.51 6.79
CA LYS A 33 -10.03 -19.09 8.20
C LYS A 33 -8.63 -18.62 8.62
N GLU A 34 -7.58 -19.32 8.19
CA GLU A 34 -6.19 -18.96 8.49
C GLU A 34 -5.81 -17.63 7.82
N ILE A 35 -6.22 -17.43 6.57
CA ILE A 35 -6.02 -16.15 5.85
C ILE A 35 -6.77 -15.01 6.57
N ASN A 36 -8.02 -15.21 6.96
CA ASN A 36 -8.78 -14.19 7.69
C ASN A 36 -8.14 -13.80 9.04
N LEU A 37 -7.45 -14.74 9.70
CA LEU A 37 -6.66 -14.42 10.89
C LEU A 37 -5.42 -13.59 10.53
N ALA A 38 -4.74 -13.91 9.43
CA ALA A 38 -3.60 -13.11 8.96
C ALA A 38 -4.01 -11.67 8.61
N VAL A 39 -5.16 -11.48 7.95
CA VAL A 39 -5.75 -10.15 7.68
C VAL A 39 -5.95 -9.36 8.96
N LYS A 40 -6.55 -9.95 9.99
CA LYS A 40 -6.74 -9.28 11.29
C LYS A 40 -5.42 -8.89 11.96
N VAL A 41 -4.38 -9.71 11.78
CA VAL A 41 -3.04 -9.36 12.26
C VAL A 41 -2.47 -8.19 11.46
N GLN A 42 -2.63 -8.22 10.13
CA GLN A 42 -2.15 -7.17 9.23
C GLN A 42 -2.81 -5.80 9.52
N GLU A 43 -4.10 -5.78 9.79
CA GLU A 43 -4.81 -4.55 10.19
C GLU A 43 -4.18 -3.87 11.41
N ASN A 44 -3.44 -4.61 12.24
CA ASN A 44 -2.74 -4.05 13.38
C ASN A 44 -1.46 -3.26 13.00
N PHE A 45 -0.93 -3.45 11.80
CA PHE A 45 0.20 -2.69 11.28
C PHE A 45 -0.22 -1.39 10.59
N LEU A 46 -1.50 -1.21 10.27
CA LEU A 46 -2.03 0.06 9.78
C LEU A 46 -2.23 1.04 10.95
N PRO A 47 -2.21 2.35 10.70
CA PRO A 47 -2.32 3.36 11.75
C PRO A 47 -3.61 3.22 12.57
N LYS A 48 -3.49 2.89 13.84
CA LYS A 48 -4.60 2.83 14.82
C LYS A 48 -4.75 4.08 15.66
N ARG A 49 -3.78 5.02 15.53
CA ARG A 49 -3.76 6.23 16.32
C ARG A 49 -4.87 7.15 15.84
N ASP A 50 -5.53 7.80 16.79
CA ASP A 50 -6.44 8.90 16.47
C ASP A 50 -5.63 10.05 15.90
N LEU A 51 -5.65 10.17 14.57
CA LEU A 51 -4.95 11.20 13.81
C LEU A 51 -5.86 12.38 13.45
N GLN A 52 -7.07 12.47 14.03
CA GLN A 52 -8.05 13.50 13.71
C GLN A 52 -7.54 14.92 13.96
N ASN A 53 -6.61 15.09 14.90
CA ASN A 53 -6.02 16.36 15.23
C ASN A 53 -4.76 16.70 14.41
N TYR A 54 -4.35 15.83 13.49
CA TYR A 54 -3.18 16.02 12.66
C TYR A 54 -3.58 16.25 11.20
N PRO A 55 -2.82 17.08 10.46
CA PRO A 55 -3.10 17.34 9.05
C PRO A 55 -2.59 16.20 8.14
N VAL A 56 -2.90 14.96 8.50
CA VAL A 56 -2.54 13.76 7.76
C VAL A 56 -3.73 12.83 7.67
N GLN A 57 -3.93 12.24 6.50
CA GLN A 57 -4.97 11.24 6.26
C GLN A 57 -4.42 10.18 5.31
N GLY A 58 -4.90 8.95 5.44
CA GLY A 58 -4.55 7.87 4.53
C GLY A 58 -5.68 6.86 4.44
N ILE A 59 -5.75 6.20 3.29
CA ILE A 59 -6.61 5.05 3.03
C ILE A 59 -5.77 3.91 2.47
N ASN A 60 -6.15 2.68 2.81
CA ASN A 60 -5.62 1.46 2.22
C ASN A 60 -6.81 0.53 1.95
N ILE A 61 -6.93 0.06 0.73
CA ILE A 61 -8.00 -0.85 0.29
C ILE A 61 -7.34 -2.01 -0.43
N ALA A 62 -7.35 -3.16 0.21
CA ALA A 62 -6.77 -4.37 -0.34
C ALA A 62 -7.61 -4.91 -1.52
N SER A 63 -6.95 -5.29 -2.60
CA SER A 63 -7.56 -5.99 -3.76
C SER A 63 -7.80 -7.47 -3.48
N ARG A 64 -7.02 -8.03 -2.57
CA ARG A 64 -7.09 -9.41 -2.08
C ARG A 64 -7.25 -9.43 -0.57
N GLU A 65 -7.27 -10.63 0.01
CA GLU A 65 -7.41 -10.79 1.46
C GLU A 65 -6.24 -10.16 2.22
N VAL A 66 -5.00 -10.29 1.73
CA VAL A 66 -3.78 -9.75 2.35
C VAL A 66 -3.15 -8.77 1.38
N SER A 67 -2.94 -7.52 1.82
CA SER A 67 -2.32 -6.44 1.05
C SER A 67 -0.80 -6.46 1.13
N GLY A 68 -0.12 -6.13 0.01
CA GLY A 68 1.29 -5.76 -0.01
C GLY A 68 1.51 -4.30 0.39
N ASP A 69 0.52 -3.47 0.11
CA ASP A 69 0.53 -2.05 0.40
C ASP A 69 0.34 -1.73 1.87
N PHE A 70 0.98 -0.67 2.33
CA PHE A 70 0.68 -0.05 3.62
C PHE A 70 1.04 1.43 3.65
N PHE A 71 0.46 2.12 4.61
CA PHE A 71 0.93 3.43 5.03
C PHE A 71 0.99 3.50 6.56
N SER A 72 1.81 4.38 7.09
CA SER A 72 1.84 4.67 8.51
C SER A 72 2.19 6.12 8.78
N PHE A 73 1.66 6.64 9.90
CA PHE A 73 1.99 7.93 10.46
C PHE A 73 2.44 7.77 11.91
N TYR A 74 3.58 8.35 12.25
CA TYR A 74 4.11 8.33 13.59
C TYR A 74 4.28 9.76 14.12
N PRO A 75 3.30 10.29 14.88
CA PRO A 75 3.43 11.60 15.53
C PRO A 75 4.49 11.59 16.61
N HIS A 76 5.34 12.59 16.61
CA HIS A 76 6.34 12.81 17.64
C HIS A 76 6.55 14.31 17.89
N ASN A 77 6.17 14.83 19.07
CA ASN A 77 6.22 16.25 19.41
C ASN A 77 5.62 17.13 18.29
N ASP A 78 6.46 17.97 17.68
CA ASP A 78 6.07 18.94 16.65
C ASP A 78 6.24 18.40 15.22
N SER A 79 6.33 17.10 15.04
CA SER A 79 6.49 16.46 13.73
C SER A 79 5.73 15.15 13.59
N ILE A 80 5.55 14.71 12.35
CA ILE A 80 4.94 13.44 12.00
C ILE A 80 5.85 12.75 11.00
N ASN A 81 6.39 11.59 11.35
CA ASN A 81 7.00 10.71 10.37
C ASN A 81 5.91 9.97 9.61
N PHE A 82 6.11 9.77 8.31
CA PHE A 82 5.17 9.06 7.46
C PHE A 82 5.88 8.11 6.50
N ILE A 83 5.17 7.07 6.11
CA ILE A 83 5.54 6.15 5.03
C ILE A 83 4.29 5.75 4.27
N ILE A 84 4.42 5.62 2.96
CA ILE A 84 3.57 4.84 2.09
C ILE A 84 4.45 3.91 1.28
N ALA A 85 4.06 2.65 1.15
CA ALA A 85 4.89 1.64 0.53
C ALA A 85 4.05 0.56 -0.15
N ASP A 86 4.62 -0.02 -1.20
CA ASP A 86 4.11 -1.17 -1.92
C ASP A 86 5.19 -2.25 -2.00
N VAL A 87 4.82 -3.47 -1.67
CA VAL A 87 5.68 -4.65 -1.73
C VAL A 87 5.47 -5.39 -3.03
N ALA A 88 6.52 -5.53 -3.83
CA ALA A 88 6.48 -6.29 -5.07
C ALA A 88 5.98 -7.72 -4.83
N GLY A 89 4.84 -8.07 -5.44
CA GLY A 89 4.15 -9.35 -5.26
C GLY A 89 2.82 -9.20 -4.53
N LYS A 90 2.10 -10.31 -4.35
CA LYS A 90 0.73 -10.29 -3.79
C LYS A 90 0.51 -11.41 -2.79
N GLY A 91 -0.45 -11.20 -1.88
CA GLY A 91 -0.88 -12.22 -0.92
C GLY A 91 0.04 -12.34 0.30
N VAL A 92 0.02 -13.51 0.96
CA VAL A 92 0.66 -13.71 2.27
C VAL A 92 2.14 -13.36 2.31
N HIS A 93 2.90 -13.68 1.24
CA HIS A 93 4.33 -13.37 1.19
C HIS A 93 4.59 -11.86 1.22
N ALA A 94 3.87 -11.10 0.39
CA ALA A 94 3.95 -9.64 0.38
C ALA A 94 3.54 -9.04 1.74
N GLY A 95 2.45 -9.56 2.34
CA GLY A 95 2.02 -9.15 3.67
C GLY A 95 3.05 -9.39 4.78
N MET A 96 3.86 -10.45 4.68
CA MET A 96 4.96 -10.68 5.65
C MET A 96 6.10 -9.67 5.50
N VAL A 97 6.46 -9.31 4.27
CA VAL A 97 7.47 -8.26 3.99
C VAL A 97 6.95 -6.90 4.43
N MET A 98 5.69 -6.60 4.14
CA MET A 98 4.98 -5.41 4.60
C MET A 98 5.04 -5.27 6.13
N ALA A 99 4.69 -6.34 6.87
CA ALA A 99 4.73 -6.32 8.34
C ALA A 99 6.13 -6.01 8.87
N LYS A 100 7.18 -6.57 8.24
CA LYS A 100 8.57 -6.25 8.58
C LYS A 100 8.90 -4.79 8.29
N ALA A 101 8.58 -4.28 7.10
CA ALA A 101 8.85 -2.91 6.70
C ALA A 101 8.12 -1.90 7.60
N SER A 102 6.85 -2.15 7.92
CA SER A 102 6.05 -1.34 8.84
C SER A 102 6.66 -1.30 10.25
N THR A 103 7.10 -2.46 10.76
CA THR A 103 7.76 -2.54 12.08
C THR A 103 9.07 -1.76 12.12
N LEU A 104 9.92 -1.88 11.09
CA LEU A 104 11.17 -1.13 10.98
C LEU A 104 10.91 0.38 10.98
N PHE A 105 9.93 0.83 10.18
CA PHE A 105 9.52 2.22 10.15
C PHE A 105 9.07 2.72 11.54
N GLU A 106 8.24 1.95 12.25
CA GLU A 106 7.75 2.36 13.58
C GLU A 106 8.88 2.50 14.60
N VAL A 107 9.81 1.54 14.64
CA VAL A 107 10.97 1.57 15.56
C VAL A 107 11.84 2.79 15.27
N MET A 108 12.22 3.02 14.02
CA MET A 108 13.08 4.14 13.64
C MET A 108 12.39 5.50 13.81
N SER A 109 11.08 5.57 13.61
CA SER A 109 10.30 6.77 13.86
C SER A 109 10.28 7.15 15.34
N ARG A 110 10.28 6.15 16.23
CA ARG A 110 10.40 6.36 17.68
C ARG A 110 11.72 6.99 18.07
N ASP A 111 12.80 6.55 17.41
CA ASP A 111 14.16 7.03 17.65
C ASP A 111 14.49 8.33 16.89
N GLN A 112 13.52 8.91 16.17
CA GLN A 112 13.64 10.15 15.41
C GLN A 112 14.74 10.15 14.34
N VAL A 113 14.96 9.03 13.71
CA VAL A 113 15.95 8.88 12.64
C VAL A 113 15.52 9.72 11.42
N ASP A 114 16.45 10.41 10.76
CA ASP A 114 16.19 11.20 9.58
C ASP A 114 15.75 10.32 8.38
N PRO A 115 14.94 10.85 7.45
CA PRO A 115 14.37 10.05 6.36
C PRO A 115 15.40 9.34 5.47
N ASP A 116 16.54 9.95 5.17
CA ASP A 116 17.60 9.32 4.36
C ASP A 116 18.32 8.19 5.09
N GLU A 117 18.50 8.33 6.38
CA GLU A 117 19.12 7.31 7.24
C GLU A 117 18.13 6.18 7.51
N MET A 118 16.88 6.51 7.76
CA MET A 118 15.79 5.53 7.88
C MET A 118 15.67 4.67 6.61
N MET A 119 15.69 5.29 5.42
CA MET A 119 15.67 4.59 4.14
C MET A 119 16.86 3.65 3.98
N LEU A 120 18.07 4.09 4.34
CA LEU A 120 19.28 3.26 4.30
C LEU A 120 19.17 2.02 5.18
N HIS A 121 18.75 2.20 6.44
CA HIS A 121 18.63 1.10 7.39
C HIS A 121 17.53 0.11 6.97
N MET A 122 16.37 0.59 6.58
CA MET A 122 15.28 -0.25 6.10
C MET A 122 15.68 -1.03 4.85
N ASN A 123 16.30 -0.37 3.86
CA ASN A 123 16.81 -1.01 2.66
C ASN A 123 17.76 -2.17 2.98
N ASN A 124 18.75 -1.92 3.82
CA ASN A 124 19.78 -2.91 4.11
C ASN A 124 19.21 -4.09 4.91
N ASP A 125 18.30 -3.84 5.84
CA ASP A 125 17.65 -4.90 6.61
C ASP A 125 16.74 -5.78 5.72
N LEU A 126 16.00 -5.18 4.80
CA LEU A 126 15.20 -5.91 3.81
C LEU A 126 16.10 -6.73 2.86
N PHE A 127 17.18 -6.14 2.35
CA PHE A 127 18.15 -6.83 1.50
C PHE A 127 18.76 -8.06 2.18
N LEU A 128 19.16 -7.95 3.44
CA LEU A 128 19.75 -9.06 4.22
C LEU A 128 18.73 -10.17 4.52
N THR A 129 17.45 -9.86 4.55
CA THR A 129 16.39 -10.85 4.81
C THR A 129 16.19 -11.83 3.67
N LYS A 130 16.75 -11.57 2.48
CA LYS A 130 16.61 -12.41 1.28
C LYS A 130 15.15 -12.76 1.01
N THR A 131 14.34 -11.75 0.80
CA THR A 131 12.88 -11.83 0.61
C THR A 131 12.46 -12.54 -0.69
N SER A 132 13.23 -13.52 -1.17
CA SER A 132 12.96 -14.29 -2.39
C SER A 132 12.78 -13.43 -3.64
N GLY A 133 13.50 -12.31 -3.73
CA GLY A 133 13.43 -11.37 -4.86
C GLY A 133 12.34 -10.31 -4.73
N MET A 134 11.59 -10.29 -3.63
CA MET A 134 10.64 -9.19 -3.36
C MET A 134 11.40 -7.95 -2.90
N PHE A 135 10.94 -6.80 -3.33
CA PHE A 135 11.43 -5.49 -2.98
C PHE A 135 10.26 -4.61 -2.52
N VAL A 136 10.57 -3.45 -1.97
CA VAL A 136 9.57 -2.51 -1.48
C VAL A 136 9.82 -1.16 -2.12
N THR A 137 8.84 -0.64 -2.84
CA THR A 137 8.82 0.76 -3.26
C THR A 137 8.22 1.59 -2.13
N CYS A 138 8.74 2.79 -1.87
CA CYS A 138 8.15 3.65 -0.85
C CYS A 138 8.48 5.12 -1.02
N VAL A 139 7.62 5.95 -0.45
CA VAL A 139 7.94 7.33 -0.05
C VAL A 139 7.87 7.38 1.46
N LEU A 140 8.97 7.76 2.10
CA LEU A 140 9.00 8.00 3.53
C LEU A 140 9.55 9.38 3.84
N GLY A 141 9.09 9.97 4.94
CA GLY A 141 9.47 11.32 5.25
C GLY A 141 8.96 11.81 6.60
N LYS A 142 9.10 13.12 6.78
CA LYS A 142 8.73 13.85 7.99
C LYS A 142 7.98 15.11 7.62
N TYR A 143 6.90 15.39 8.31
CA TYR A 143 6.17 16.64 8.25
C TYR A 143 6.34 17.41 9.56
N ASP A 144 6.88 18.62 9.48
CA ASP A 144 7.04 19.53 10.62
C ASP A 144 5.76 20.34 10.83
N LEU A 145 5.16 20.23 12.01
CA LEU A 145 3.89 20.86 12.34
C LEU A 145 4.01 22.37 12.59
N ILE A 146 5.22 22.88 12.87
CA ILE A 146 5.49 24.30 13.13
C ILE A 146 5.79 25.01 11.81
N THR A 147 6.81 24.54 11.09
CA THR A 147 7.28 25.16 9.84
C THR A 147 6.41 24.83 8.64
N LYS A 148 5.57 23.78 8.76
CA LYS A 148 4.76 23.21 7.66
C LYS A 148 5.61 22.67 6.51
N GLU A 149 6.87 22.35 6.77
CA GLU A 149 7.77 21.70 5.81
C GLU A 149 7.50 20.18 5.79
N VAL A 150 7.32 19.64 4.61
CA VAL A 150 7.41 18.20 4.34
C VAL A 150 8.78 17.90 3.77
N SER A 151 9.48 16.92 4.33
CA SER A 151 10.74 16.39 3.82
C SER A 151 10.59 14.88 3.57
N TRP A 152 11.04 14.40 2.40
CA TRP A 152 10.84 13.00 2.03
C TRP A 152 11.94 12.45 1.13
N VAL A 153 12.04 11.13 1.10
CA VAL A 153 12.83 10.33 0.17
C VAL A 153 11.87 9.42 -0.59
N ASN A 154 12.08 9.29 -1.91
CA ASN A 154 11.34 8.36 -2.76
C ASN A 154 12.25 7.22 -3.20
N GLY A 155 11.97 6.00 -2.77
CA GLY A 155 12.65 4.75 -3.11
C GLY A 155 11.89 3.94 -4.15
N GLY A 156 11.95 4.32 -5.41
CA GLY A 156 11.35 3.59 -6.53
C GLY A 156 9.83 3.58 -6.57
N HIS A 157 9.17 4.47 -5.83
CA HIS A 157 7.71 4.56 -5.74
C HIS A 157 7.13 5.52 -6.77
N GLN A 158 5.79 5.56 -6.89
CA GLN A 158 5.08 6.57 -7.69
C GLN A 158 5.52 7.98 -7.27
N PRO A 159 5.41 8.98 -8.16
CA PRO A 159 5.78 10.35 -7.82
C PRO A 159 5.03 10.88 -6.60
N ALA A 160 5.75 11.61 -5.75
CA ALA A 160 5.09 12.47 -4.79
C ALA A 160 4.53 13.70 -5.50
N ILE A 161 3.32 14.12 -5.12
CA ILE A 161 2.58 15.18 -5.81
C ILE A 161 2.26 16.30 -4.83
N ILE A 162 2.52 17.53 -5.23
CA ILE A 162 2.09 18.72 -4.49
C ILE A 162 1.03 19.45 -5.29
N ARG A 163 -0.13 19.64 -4.68
CA ARG A 163 -1.20 20.52 -5.14
C ARG A 163 -1.06 21.88 -4.44
N ASP A 164 -0.91 22.95 -5.20
CA ASP A 164 -0.91 24.31 -4.64
C ASP A 164 -2.34 24.81 -4.33
N LYS A 165 -2.44 25.96 -3.71
CA LYS A 165 -3.71 26.59 -3.34
C LYS A 165 -4.61 26.92 -4.54
N ASN A 166 -4.02 27.03 -5.73
CA ASN A 166 -4.71 27.39 -6.97
C ASN A 166 -5.13 26.14 -7.78
N GLY A 167 -4.87 24.93 -7.26
CA GLY A 167 -5.17 23.68 -7.96
C GLY A 167 -4.11 23.28 -8.99
N LYS A 168 -2.91 23.89 -8.96
CA LYS A 168 -1.80 23.48 -9.81
C LYS A 168 -1.01 22.35 -9.15
N TYR A 169 -0.63 21.36 -9.95
CA TYR A 169 0.09 20.19 -9.50
C TYR A 169 1.55 20.20 -9.93
N GLN A 170 2.42 19.68 -9.07
CA GLN A 170 3.83 19.46 -9.33
C GLN A 170 4.20 18.05 -8.89
N ASN A 171 4.84 17.27 -9.78
CA ASN A 171 5.29 15.91 -9.55
C ASN A 171 6.76 15.89 -9.17
N PHE A 172 7.13 14.96 -8.28
CA PHE A 172 8.49 14.70 -7.82
C PHE A 172 8.78 13.22 -7.98
N ASP A 173 9.48 12.87 -9.04
CA ASP A 173 9.81 11.49 -9.38
C ASP A 173 10.77 10.84 -8.38
N SER A 174 10.85 9.52 -8.42
CA SER A 174 11.82 8.77 -7.64
C SER A 174 13.24 8.99 -8.18
N GLU A 175 14.18 9.21 -7.27
CA GLU A 175 15.62 9.33 -7.57
C GLU A 175 16.45 8.18 -6.99
N ALA A 176 15.84 7.25 -6.26
CA ALA A 176 16.51 6.12 -5.63
C ALA A 176 15.83 4.78 -6.00
N PRO A 177 16.58 3.66 -5.99
CA PRO A 177 15.99 2.36 -6.26
C PRO A 177 15.06 1.91 -5.14
N PRO A 178 14.16 0.95 -5.39
CA PRO A 178 13.35 0.29 -4.37
C PRO A 178 14.20 -0.33 -3.26
N MET A 179 13.66 -0.40 -2.05
CA MET A 179 14.32 -1.03 -0.91
C MET A 179 14.42 -2.55 -1.09
N GLY A 180 15.54 -3.12 -0.64
CA GLY A 180 15.79 -4.57 -0.67
C GLY A 180 16.41 -5.09 -1.97
N VAL A 181 16.58 -4.25 -2.99
CA VAL A 181 17.18 -4.64 -4.29
C VAL A 181 18.70 -4.67 -4.21
N ILE A 182 19.32 -3.64 -3.65
CA ILE A 182 20.77 -3.46 -3.62
C ILE A 182 21.18 -2.99 -2.22
N HIS A 183 22.19 -3.67 -1.63
CA HIS A 183 22.77 -3.21 -0.37
C HIS A 183 23.51 -1.88 -0.57
N GLN A 184 23.20 -0.89 0.26
CA GLN A 184 23.80 0.42 0.21
C GLN A 184 24.81 0.63 1.35
N LYS A 185 25.96 1.22 1.04
CA LYS A 185 27.02 1.49 2.03
C LYS A 185 26.82 2.80 2.78
N ASN A 186 26.13 3.76 2.17
CA ASN A 186 25.89 5.07 2.74
C ASN A 186 24.57 5.66 2.22
N LYS A 187 24.09 6.70 2.87
CA LYS A 187 22.79 7.33 2.58
C LYS A 187 22.80 8.34 1.43
N SER A 188 23.94 8.60 0.78
CA SER A 188 24.07 9.65 -0.23
C SER A 188 23.22 9.45 -1.48
N ILE A 189 22.76 8.20 -1.74
CA ILE A 189 21.84 7.88 -2.81
C ILE A 189 20.41 8.34 -2.50
N TYR A 190 20.07 8.52 -1.22
CA TYR A 190 18.74 8.88 -0.77
C TYR A 190 18.64 10.38 -0.56
N LYS A 191 18.37 11.12 -1.63
CA LYS A 191 18.24 12.57 -1.57
C LYS A 191 16.93 12.95 -0.87
N ILE A 192 17.03 13.85 0.10
CA ILE A 192 15.87 14.42 0.77
C ILE A 192 15.32 15.57 -0.07
N ASN A 193 14.09 15.42 -0.53
CA ASN A 193 13.28 16.49 -1.08
C ASN A 193 12.62 17.26 0.05
N LYS A 194 12.42 18.59 -0.12
CA LYS A 194 11.81 19.45 0.90
C LYS A 194 10.86 20.44 0.26
N GLN A 195 9.74 20.67 0.91
CA GLN A 195 8.76 21.68 0.47
C GLN A 195 7.94 22.21 1.64
N VAL A 196 7.76 23.53 1.69
CA VAL A 196 6.85 24.14 2.66
C VAL A 196 5.43 24.11 2.08
N LEU A 197 4.52 23.43 2.75
CA LEU A 197 3.15 23.27 2.27
C LEU A 197 2.31 24.53 2.45
N ASN A 198 2.29 25.11 3.64
CA ASN A 198 1.59 26.37 3.94
C ASN A 198 0.22 26.52 3.24
N GLY A 199 -0.62 25.48 3.37
CA GLY A 199 -1.94 25.38 2.74
C GLY A 199 -1.97 24.72 1.36
N ASN A 200 -0.83 24.29 0.85
CA ASN A 200 -0.74 23.30 -0.22
C ASN A 200 -0.98 21.90 0.34
N LYS A 201 -1.25 20.92 -0.53
CA LYS A 201 -1.44 19.52 -0.17
C LYS A 201 -0.36 18.65 -0.79
N PHE A 202 0.17 17.73 -0.01
CA PHE A 202 1.09 16.69 -0.46
C PHE A 202 0.33 15.37 -0.56
N TYR A 203 0.44 14.70 -1.70
CA TYR A 203 -0.17 13.41 -1.99
C TYR A 203 0.88 12.40 -2.40
N VAL A 204 0.70 11.16 -1.97
CA VAL A 204 1.39 9.99 -2.53
C VAL A 204 0.40 8.84 -2.61
N PHE A 205 0.49 8.04 -3.66
CA PHE A 205 -0.37 6.88 -3.88
C PHE A 205 0.41 5.72 -4.49
N THR A 206 -0.09 4.51 -4.32
CA THR A 206 0.44 3.30 -4.93
C THR A 206 -0.09 3.11 -6.36
N ASP A 207 0.50 2.22 -7.11
CA ASP A 207 0.16 1.96 -8.53
C ASP A 207 -1.30 1.52 -8.73
N GLY A 208 -1.95 0.96 -7.71
CA GLY A 208 -3.37 0.65 -7.76
C GLY A 208 -4.29 1.84 -8.10
N LEU A 209 -3.82 3.09 -7.90
CA LEU A 209 -4.52 4.27 -8.42
C LEU A 209 -4.19 4.47 -9.90
N SER A 210 -2.92 4.57 -10.28
CA SER A 210 -2.50 4.91 -11.65
C SER A 210 -2.74 3.79 -12.67
N GLU A 211 -2.73 2.53 -12.25
CA GLU A 211 -3.03 1.36 -13.08
C GLU A 211 -4.54 1.01 -13.12
N SER A 212 -5.37 1.76 -12.39
CA SER A 212 -6.82 1.65 -12.52
C SER A 212 -7.26 1.96 -13.94
N LEU A 213 -8.31 1.28 -14.41
CA LEU A 213 -8.78 1.42 -15.78
C LEU A 213 -9.87 2.47 -15.89
N ASN A 214 -9.80 3.30 -16.93
CA ASN A 214 -10.88 4.20 -17.34
C ASN A 214 -12.03 3.44 -18.03
N ALA A 215 -13.07 4.15 -18.46
CA ALA A 215 -14.25 3.57 -19.13
C ALA A 215 -13.88 2.83 -20.44
N GLU A 216 -12.83 3.24 -21.10
CA GLU A 216 -12.29 2.67 -22.34
C GLU A 216 -11.44 1.42 -22.07
N GLY A 217 -11.07 1.15 -20.82
CA GLY A 217 -10.25 0.01 -20.43
C GLY A 217 -8.75 0.27 -20.55
N GLN A 218 -8.33 1.53 -20.53
CA GLN A 218 -6.93 1.96 -20.50
C GLN A 218 -6.55 2.40 -19.08
N GLU A 219 -5.30 2.22 -18.71
CA GLU A 219 -4.77 2.74 -17.43
C GLU A 219 -4.86 4.26 -17.40
N ILE A 220 -5.27 4.80 -16.26
CA ILE A 220 -5.45 6.25 -16.09
C ILE A 220 -4.10 7.00 -15.99
N GLY A 221 -3.04 6.31 -15.56
CA GLY A 221 -1.72 6.89 -15.38
C GLY A 221 -1.65 7.95 -14.27
N ILE A 222 -0.52 8.63 -14.19
CA ILE A 222 -0.32 9.70 -13.19
C ILE A 222 -1.23 10.90 -13.48
N GLU A 223 -1.38 11.29 -14.75
CA GLU A 223 -2.22 12.43 -15.14
C GLU A 223 -3.69 12.19 -14.79
N GLY A 224 -4.24 11.01 -15.14
CA GLY A 224 -5.61 10.66 -14.78
C GLY A 224 -5.80 10.52 -13.25
N SER A 225 -4.76 10.09 -12.52
CA SER A 225 -4.77 10.09 -11.06
C SER A 225 -4.91 11.50 -10.49
N ILE A 226 -4.18 12.46 -11.06
CA ILE A 226 -4.26 13.88 -10.68
C ILE A 226 -5.65 14.44 -10.98
N GLU A 227 -6.23 14.12 -12.15
CA GLU A 227 -7.59 14.54 -12.51
C GLU A 227 -8.63 14.00 -11.50
N ILE A 228 -8.52 12.73 -11.12
CA ILE A 228 -9.41 12.14 -10.11
C ILE A 228 -9.23 12.81 -8.74
N ILE A 229 -8.00 13.14 -8.33
CA ILE A 229 -7.72 13.85 -7.10
C ILE A 229 -8.38 15.24 -7.15
N GLU A 230 -8.26 15.99 -8.25
CA GLU A 230 -8.83 17.32 -8.37
C GLU A 230 -10.36 17.33 -8.45
N ASP A 231 -10.95 16.44 -9.26
CA ASP A 231 -12.40 16.34 -9.42
C ASP A 231 -13.14 16.02 -8.11
N ASN A 232 -12.47 15.31 -7.21
CA ASN A 232 -13.01 14.96 -5.90
C ASN A 232 -12.49 15.86 -4.78
N TYR A 233 -11.77 16.97 -5.10
CA TYR A 233 -11.14 17.81 -4.10
C TYR A 233 -12.15 18.44 -3.13
N THR A 234 -11.91 18.25 -1.87
CA THR A 234 -12.60 18.92 -0.75
C THR A 234 -11.61 19.26 0.35
N LYS A 235 -11.92 20.29 1.14
CA LYS A 235 -11.09 20.69 2.28
C LYS A 235 -11.05 19.65 3.39
N ASP A 236 -12.06 18.80 3.48
CA ASP A 236 -12.08 17.65 4.39
C ASP A 236 -11.27 16.50 3.75
N SER A 237 -10.04 16.35 4.19
CA SER A 237 -9.11 15.35 3.63
C SER A 237 -9.63 13.91 3.78
N LYS A 238 -10.35 13.58 4.86
CA LYS A 238 -10.93 12.25 5.05
C LYS A 238 -12.03 11.96 4.03
N LYS A 239 -12.95 12.91 3.85
CA LYS A 239 -13.99 12.81 2.83
C LYS A 239 -13.37 12.73 1.44
N HIS A 240 -12.39 13.57 1.16
CA HIS A 240 -11.67 13.63 -0.11
C HIS A 240 -11.10 12.25 -0.50
N LEU A 241 -10.30 11.62 0.38
CA LEU A 241 -9.73 10.31 0.11
C LEU A 241 -10.80 9.21 -0.04
N SER A 242 -11.89 9.29 0.74
CA SER A 242 -13.02 8.38 0.64
C SER A 242 -13.74 8.51 -0.71
N ASP A 243 -13.95 9.73 -1.21
CA ASP A 243 -14.61 9.97 -2.48
C ASP A 243 -13.75 9.48 -3.66
N ILE A 244 -12.42 9.69 -3.61
CA ILE A 244 -11.47 9.13 -4.59
C ILE A 244 -11.57 7.61 -4.64
N SER A 245 -11.46 6.95 -3.48
CA SER A 245 -11.49 5.48 -3.42
C SER A 245 -12.80 4.90 -3.95
N LYS A 246 -13.92 5.53 -3.60
CA LYS A 246 -15.23 5.16 -4.12
C LYS A 246 -15.31 5.32 -5.63
N LYS A 247 -14.81 6.43 -6.18
CA LYS A 247 -14.77 6.67 -7.63
C LYS A 247 -14.03 5.56 -8.37
N ILE A 248 -12.87 5.12 -7.85
CA ILE A 248 -12.07 4.06 -8.45
C ILE A 248 -12.82 2.71 -8.40
N ILE A 249 -13.39 2.36 -7.26
CA ILE A 249 -14.16 1.11 -7.10
C ILE A 249 -15.36 1.10 -8.05
N ASP A 250 -16.12 2.20 -8.12
CA ASP A 250 -17.31 2.31 -8.97
C ASP A 250 -16.96 2.28 -10.47
N SER A 251 -15.76 2.72 -10.86
CA SER A 251 -15.26 2.66 -12.24
C SER A 251 -14.81 1.27 -12.67
N SER A 252 -14.54 0.39 -11.71
CA SER A 252 -14.12 -0.99 -11.99
C SER A 252 -15.28 -1.83 -12.51
N LYS A 253 -15.10 -2.49 -13.66
CA LYS A 253 -16.11 -3.36 -14.30
C LYS A 253 -16.62 -4.49 -13.41
N SER A 254 -15.82 -4.91 -12.44
CA SER A 254 -16.14 -6.01 -11.52
C SER A 254 -16.59 -5.54 -10.14
N GLY A 255 -16.54 -4.24 -9.86
CA GLY A 255 -16.68 -3.69 -8.51
C GLY A 255 -15.51 -4.08 -7.58
N LYS A 256 -14.40 -4.58 -8.14
CA LYS A 256 -13.19 -4.99 -7.40
C LYS A 256 -11.97 -4.30 -7.98
N LEU A 257 -11.03 -3.97 -7.11
CA LEU A 257 -9.74 -3.41 -7.51
C LEU A 257 -8.89 -4.49 -8.20
N SER A 258 -8.11 -4.08 -9.20
CA SER A 258 -7.10 -4.92 -9.88
C SER A 258 -5.84 -5.08 -9.03
N ASP A 259 -5.49 -4.04 -8.28
CA ASP A 259 -4.39 -4.02 -7.32
C ASP A 259 -4.78 -3.30 -6.03
N ASP A 260 -3.94 -3.42 -5.00
CA ASP A 260 -4.13 -2.72 -3.73
C ASP A 260 -4.09 -1.20 -3.96
N LEU A 261 -4.99 -0.47 -3.33
CA LEU A 261 -5.11 0.98 -3.48
C LEU A 261 -4.76 1.65 -2.16
N THR A 262 -3.64 2.35 -2.15
CA THR A 262 -3.22 3.15 -1.00
C THR A 262 -2.97 4.59 -1.41
N LEU A 263 -3.45 5.52 -0.61
CA LEU A 263 -3.30 6.96 -0.85
C LEU A 263 -3.16 7.69 0.49
N ILE A 264 -2.20 8.59 0.58
CA ILE A 264 -2.04 9.51 1.71
C ILE A 264 -2.13 10.96 1.28
N SER A 265 -2.58 11.82 2.19
CA SER A 265 -2.63 13.27 2.07
C SER A 265 -2.07 13.93 3.30
N ILE A 266 -1.23 14.96 3.13
CA ILE A 266 -0.60 15.75 4.19
C ILE A 266 -0.77 17.25 3.89
N GLY A 267 -1.07 18.05 4.94
CA GLY A 267 -1.21 19.51 4.85
C GLY A 267 -2.63 20.05 4.97
#